data_d1ab316794e33e3aa209de6b5b33a426
#
_entry.id   d1ab316794e33e3aa209de6b5b33a426
#
_cell.length_a   1.000
_cell.length_b   1.000
_cell.length_c   1.000
_cell.angle_alpha   90.00
_cell.angle_beta   90.00
_cell.angle_gamma   90.00
#
_symmetry.space_group_name_H-M   'P 1'
#
loop_
_entity.id
_entity.type
_entity.pdbx_description
1 polymer ?
#
loop_
_entity_poly.entity_id
_entity_poly.type
_entity_poly.pdbx_seq_one_letter_code
_entity_poly.pdbx_strand_id
1 'polypeptide(L)'
;MNKKVFVTGATGYIGGSVALKLRQAGFQVTGLTRTDEGAVKLRELSISPYIGTLNDFEPLIQAAKEADIVVNAADSDNIFAVTTLLTALEGSGKTFVHTSGSSIVGDKAAGEYASKVYHEEIIEPLPEKLARVTIDRTVLAAANRGIRSMVICPSLIYGTGYGIHKDSIQVPWLIELALKRGAACHIGKGENVWSNVHIDDLVELYLLAIERAPAGSFFFAENGEASIKEVGEAINRAFELGPKTEMMNLDEAINEWGPEAAHFAFGSNSRVRSTKARKMLGWNPKGTALLEEIENGCYKK
;
A
#
# COMPACT_ATOMS: atom_id res chain seq x y z
N MET A 1 -26.36 -7.63 -10.74
CA MET A 1 -26.64 -6.78 -9.56
C MET A 1 -25.39 -5.97 -9.29
N ASN A 2 -25.50 -4.65 -9.22
CA ASN A 2 -24.36 -3.79 -8.88
C ASN A 2 -24.04 -3.95 -7.39
N LYS A 3 -22.95 -4.66 -7.06
CA LYS A 3 -22.50 -4.83 -5.67
C LYS A 3 -22.09 -3.49 -5.07
N LYS A 4 -22.42 -3.30 -3.79
CA LYS A 4 -22.05 -2.12 -3.00
C LYS A 4 -20.68 -2.33 -2.35
N VAL A 5 -19.82 -1.34 -2.47
CA VAL A 5 -18.48 -1.37 -1.87
C VAL A 5 -18.31 -0.18 -0.93
N PHE A 6 -17.88 -0.44 0.29
CA PHE A 6 -17.46 0.59 1.23
C PHE A 6 -15.93 0.62 1.30
N VAL A 7 -15.34 1.80 1.07
CA VAL A 7 -13.88 1.99 1.06
C VAL A 7 -13.48 2.97 2.13
N THR A 8 -12.68 2.54 3.11
CA THR A 8 -11.96 3.45 4.00
C THR A 8 -10.70 3.93 3.32
N GLY A 9 -10.26 5.17 3.60
CA GLY A 9 -9.11 5.76 2.88
C GLY A 9 -9.39 6.14 1.43
N ALA A 10 -10.68 6.31 1.06
CA ALA A 10 -11.10 6.63 -0.31
C ALA A 10 -10.56 7.97 -0.86
N THR A 11 -10.08 8.85 0.00
CA THR A 11 -9.40 10.10 -0.39
C THR A 11 -7.90 9.95 -0.55
N GLY A 12 -7.31 8.84 -0.08
CA GLY A 12 -5.86 8.58 -0.14
C GLY A 12 -5.39 7.99 -1.48
N TYR A 13 -4.10 7.77 -1.61
CA TYR A 13 -3.46 7.29 -2.83
C TYR A 13 -3.93 5.89 -3.25
N ILE A 14 -3.80 4.89 -2.35
CA ILE A 14 -4.21 3.51 -2.63
C ILE A 14 -5.74 3.41 -2.64
N GLY A 15 -6.39 3.78 -1.53
CA GLY A 15 -7.84 3.63 -1.38
C GLY A 15 -8.63 4.42 -2.41
N GLY A 16 -8.19 5.62 -2.77
CA GLY A 16 -8.80 6.44 -3.83
C GLY A 16 -8.65 5.81 -5.21
N SER A 17 -7.48 5.25 -5.51
CA SER A 17 -7.23 4.55 -6.78
C SER A 17 -8.09 3.30 -6.91
N VAL A 18 -8.16 2.49 -5.84
CA VAL A 18 -9.03 1.30 -5.78
C VAL A 18 -10.50 1.68 -5.89
N ALA A 19 -10.96 2.71 -5.15
CA ALA A 19 -12.35 3.16 -5.18
C ALA A 19 -12.77 3.60 -6.59
N LEU A 20 -11.94 4.38 -7.27
CA LEU A 20 -12.24 4.83 -8.63
C LEU A 20 -12.29 3.68 -9.64
N LYS A 21 -11.35 2.74 -9.56
CA LYS A 21 -11.35 1.56 -10.45
C LYS A 21 -12.54 0.63 -10.20
N LEU A 22 -12.91 0.41 -8.95
CA LEU A 22 -14.14 -0.33 -8.61
C LEU A 22 -15.38 0.36 -9.19
N ARG A 23 -15.46 1.69 -9.06
CA ARG A 23 -16.54 2.47 -9.66
C ARG A 23 -16.57 2.31 -11.19
N GLN A 24 -15.42 2.38 -11.87
CA GLN A 24 -15.30 2.17 -13.32
C GLN A 24 -15.67 0.74 -13.74
N ALA A 25 -15.42 -0.25 -12.89
CA ALA A 25 -15.84 -1.64 -13.08
C ALA A 25 -17.34 -1.89 -12.80
N GLY A 26 -18.13 -0.83 -12.48
CA GLY A 26 -19.58 -0.89 -12.34
C GLY A 26 -20.07 -1.17 -10.91
N PHE A 27 -19.19 -1.10 -9.90
CA PHE A 27 -19.62 -1.19 -8.49
C PHE A 27 -20.24 0.13 -8.01
N GLN A 28 -21.16 0.05 -7.05
CA GLN A 28 -21.64 1.20 -6.29
C GLN A 28 -20.68 1.46 -5.14
N VAL A 29 -19.84 2.50 -5.25
CA VAL A 29 -18.78 2.77 -4.28
C VAL A 29 -19.19 3.90 -3.33
N THR A 30 -19.06 3.62 -2.02
CA THR A 30 -19.16 4.60 -0.94
C THR A 30 -17.78 4.75 -0.30
N GLY A 31 -17.29 5.98 -0.21
CA GLY A 31 -15.96 6.29 0.32
C GLY A 31 -16.03 7.03 1.65
N LEU A 32 -15.31 6.54 2.67
CA LEU A 32 -15.15 7.25 3.94
C LEU A 32 -14.27 8.47 3.76
N THR A 33 -14.73 9.62 4.25
CA THR A 33 -13.97 10.87 4.29
C THR A 33 -14.24 11.61 5.60
N ARG A 34 -13.27 12.39 6.07
CA ARG A 34 -13.35 13.13 7.33
C ARG A 34 -13.91 14.55 7.16
N THR A 35 -13.98 15.05 5.93
CA THR A 35 -14.26 16.46 5.67
C THR A 35 -15.31 16.65 4.57
N ASP A 36 -16.04 17.75 4.63
CA ASP A 36 -16.97 18.15 3.55
C ASP A 36 -16.24 18.38 2.23
N GLU A 37 -15.01 18.91 2.24
CA GLU A 37 -14.19 19.09 1.05
C GLU A 37 -13.90 17.73 0.39
N GLY A 38 -13.49 16.75 1.19
CA GLY A 38 -13.29 15.37 0.70
C GLY A 38 -14.58 14.78 0.13
N ALA A 39 -15.72 15.07 0.75
CA ALA A 39 -17.03 14.62 0.26
C ALA A 39 -17.38 15.24 -1.11
N VAL A 40 -17.08 16.52 -1.33
CA VAL A 40 -17.25 17.16 -2.63
C VAL A 40 -16.39 16.48 -3.68
N LYS A 41 -15.08 16.32 -3.41
CA LYS A 41 -14.14 15.67 -4.35
C LYS A 41 -14.52 14.21 -4.68
N LEU A 42 -15.04 13.45 -3.72
CA LEU A 42 -15.54 12.10 -3.98
C LEU A 42 -16.75 12.09 -4.91
N ARG A 43 -17.69 13.03 -4.74
CA ARG A 43 -18.85 13.16 -5.65
C ARG A 43 -18.43 13.50 -7.08
N GLU A 44 -17.41 14.34 -7.27
CA GLU A 44 -16.84 14.66 -8.59
C GLU A 44 -16.31 13.40 -9.30
N LEU A 45 -15.79 12.43 -8.52
CA LEU A 45 -15.37 11.13 -9.02
C LEU A 45 -16.54 10.11 -9.13
N SER A 46 -17.78 10.54 -8.90
CA SER A 46 -18.98 9.69 -8.84
C SER A 46 -18.88 8.58 -7.79
N ILE A 47 -18.23 8.87 -6.67
CA ILE A 47 -18.15 8.03 -5.46
C ILE A 47 -19.05 8.67 -4.41
N SER A 48 -19.96 7.90 -3.80
CA SER A 48 -20.82 8.38 -2.73
C SER A 48 -20.00 8.65 -1.47
N PRO A 49 -19.98 9.87 -0.90
CA PRO A 49 -19.24 10.11 0.32
C PRO A 49 -19.99 9.61 1.55
N TYR A 50 -19.23 9.08 2.51
CA TYR A 50 -19.66 8.82 3.87
C TYR A 50 -18.77 9.65 4.80
N ILE A 51 -19.36 10.66 5.47
CA ILE A 51 -18.59 11.56 6.35
C ILE A 51 -18.49 10.92 7.72
N GLY A 52 -17.25 10.73 8.19
CA GLY A 52 -16.92 10.11 9.46
C GLY A 52 -15.43 9.78 9.58
N THR A 53 -15.05 9.20 10.71
CA THR A 53 -13.68 8.79 11.01
C THR A 53 -13.59 7.29 11.30
N LEU A 54 -12.38 6.74 11.38
CA LEU A 54 -12.16 5.36 11.81
C LEU A 54 -12.50 5.10 13.29
N ASN A 55 -12.73 6.16 14.07
CA ASN A 55 -13.09 6.08 15.49
C ASN A 55 -14.60 6.19 15.73
N ASP A 56 -15.39 6.42 14.68
CA ASP A 56 -16.85 6.50 14.76
C ASP A 56 -17.45 5.08 14.55
N PHE A 57 -17.36 4.23 15.57
CA PHE A 57 -17.64 2.80 15.46
C PHE A 57 -19.04 2.48 14.98
N GLU A 58 -20.09 3.11 15.52
CA GLU A 58 -21.47 2.87 15.08
C GLU A 58 -21.70 3.19 13.60
N PRO A 59 -21.27 4.37 13.09
CA PRO A 59 -21.28 4.67 11.66
C PRO A 59 -20.50 3.68 10.81
N LEU A 60 -19.31 3.22 11.25
CA LEU A 60 -18.53 2.22 10.53
C LEU A 60 -19.26 0.88 10.43
N ILE A 61 -19.89 0.43 11.54
CA ILE A 61 -20.69 -0.80 11.59
C ILE A 61 -21.84 -0.71 10.59
N GLN A 62 -22.54 0.41 10.56
CA GLN A 62 -23.67 0.60 9.66
C GLN A 62 -23.23 0.57 8.19
N ALA A 63 -22.18 1.34 7.84
CA ALA A 63 -21.64 1.37 6.48
C ALA A 63 -21.16 -0.01 6.01
N ALA A 64 -20.48 -0.77 6.88
CA ALA A 64 -20.05 -2.14 6.59
C ALA A 64 -21.23 -3.11 6.39
N LYS A 65 -22.27 -3.01 7.21
CA LYS A 65 -23.48 -3.84 7.08
C LYS A 65 -24.25 -3.59 5.79
N GLU A 66 -24.23 -2.36 5.27
CA GLU A 66 -24.90 -1.99 4.02
C GLU A 66 -24.13 -2.39 2.76
N ALA A 67 -22.80 -2.58 2.88
CA ALA A 67 -21.94 -2.98 1.77
C ALA A 67 -21.93 -4.51 1.57
N ASP A 68 -21.65 -4.96 0.35
CA ASP A 68 -21.33 -6.34 -0.01
C ASP A 68 -19.84 -6.62 0.14
N ILE A 69 -19.02 -5.56 -0.01
CA ILE A 69 -17.57 -5.59 0.01
C ILE A 69 -17.09 -4.40 0.84
N VAL A 70 -16.15 -4.63 1.75
CA VAL A 70 -15.44 -3.59 2.49
C VAL A 70 -13.97 -3.64 2.12
N VAL A 71 -13.41 -2.50 1.69
CA VAL A 71 -11.98 -2.32 1.45
C VAL A 71 -11.43 -1.38 2.52
N ASN A 72 -10.57 -1.89 3.40
CA ASN A 72 -9.88 -1.10 4.41
C ASN A 72 -8.49 -0.71 3.92
N ALA A 73 -8.34 0.54 3.50
CA ALA A 73 -7.08 1.13 2.99
C ALA A 73 -6.72 2.46 3.67
N ALA A 74 -7.32 2.75 4.84
CA ALA A 74 -7.06 4.00 5.55
C ALA A 74 -5.84 3.91 6.48
N ASP A 75 -5.80 2.88 7.31
CA ASP A 75 -4.76 2.70 8.33
C ASP A 75 -4.58 1.21 8.61
N SER A 76 -3.38 0.71 8.28
CA SER A 76 -3.02 -0.71 8.46
C SER A 76 -2.74 -1.09 9.92
N ASP A 77 -2.55 -0.12 10.80
CA ASP A 77 -2.19 -0.32 12.21
C ASP A 77 -3.38 -0.10 13.17
N ASN A 78 -4.53 0.31 12.65
CA ASN A 78 -5.71 0.57 13.46
C ASN A 78 -6.52 -0.70 13.74
N ILE A 79 -6.12 -1.45 14.78
CA ILE A 79 -6.80 -2.69 15.19
C ILE A 79 -8.27 -2.45 15.57
N PHE A 80 -8.61 -1.29 16.14
CA PHE A 80 -9.98 -0.99 16.56
C PHE A 80 -10.91 -0.85 15.36
N ALA A 81 -10.52 -0.12 14.33
CA ALA A 81 -11.27 -0.02 13.08
C ALA A 81 -11.40 -1.38 12.40
N VAL A 82 -10.31 -2.16 12.30
CA VAL A 82 -10.32 -3.50 11.71
C VAL A 82 -11.28 -4.42 12.45
N THR A 83 -11.19 -4.52 13.77
CA THR A 83 -12.07 -5.39 14.57
C THR A 83 -13.53 -4.96 14.51
N THR A 84 -13.80 -3.66 14.49
CA THR A 84 -15.16 -3.10 14.31
C THR A 84 -15.76 -3.53 12.98
N LEU A 85 -15.03 -3.38 11.88
CA LEU A 85 -15.47 -3.79 10.54
C LEU A 85 -15.67 -5.31 10.45
N LEU A 86 -14.75 -6.11 10.99
CA LEU A 86 -14.85 -7.57 11.02
C LEU A 86 -16.08 -8.01 11.84
N THR A 87 -16.33 -7.40 13.00
CA THR A 87 -17.52 -7.71 13.83
C THR A 87 -18.81 -7.39 13.10
N ALA A 88 -18.85 -6.28 12.35
CA ALA A 88 -20.01 -5.92 11.55
C ALA A 88 -20.34 -6.93 10.42
N LEU A 89 -19.31 -7.63 9.93
CA LEU A 89 -19.41 -8.58 8.81
C LEU A 89 -19.50 -10.05 9.24
N GLU A 90 -19.43 -10.35 10.54
CA GLU A 90 -19.44 -11.74 11.05
C GLU A 90 -20.65 -12.53 10.59
N GLY A 91 -20.43 -13.75 10.11
CA GLY A 91 -21.49 -14.68 9.62
C GLY A 91 -22.16 -14.25 8.31
N SER A 92 -21.76 -13.14 7.69
CA SER A 92 -22.46 -12.58 6.53
C SER A 92 -22.06 -13.16 5.18
N GLY A 93 -20.91 -13.85 5.09
CA GLY A 93 -20.30 -14.27 3.82
C GLY A 93 -19.75 -13.11 2.96
N LYS A 94 -19.85 -11.87 3.44
CA LYS A 94 -19.40 -10.67 2.71
C LYS A 94 -17.88 -10.59 2.63
N THR A 95 -17.40 -9.77 1.68
CA THR A 95 -15.96 -9.64 1.43
C THR A 95 -15.34 -8.52 2.28
N PHE A 96 -14.21 -8.82 2.89
CA PHE A 96 -13.36 -7.83 3.57
C PHE A 96 -11.93 -7.89 3.01
N VAL A 97 -11.44 -6.80 2.46
CA VAL A 97 -10.07 -6.65 1.94
C VAL A 97 -9.31 -5.67 2.82
N HIS A 98 -8.24 -6.12 3.45
CA HIS A 98 -7.36 -5.30 4.26
C HIS A 98 -6.07 -4.97 3.50
N THR A 99 -5.65 -3.72 3.55
CA THR A 99 -4.37 -3.26 3.01
C THR A 99 -3.33 -3.29 4.11
N SER A 100 -2.31 -4.12 3.94
CA SER A 100 -1.11 -4.15 4.77
C SER A 100 0.06 -3.41 4.08
N GLY A 101 1.31 -3.73 4.39
CA GLY A 101 2.49 -3.18 3.72
C GLY A 101 3.73 -4.03 3.98
N SER A 102 4.57 -4.24 2.97
CA SER A 102 5.70 -5.17 3.03
C SER A 102 6.81 -4.79 4.00
N SER A 103 6.72 -3.63 4.67
CA SER A 103 7.60 -3.32 5.81
C SER A 103 7.46 -4.32 6.97
N ILE A 104 6.42 -5.16 6.97
CA ILE A 104 6.26 -6.28 7.92
C ILE A 104 7.38 -7.30 7.86
N VAL A 105 8.09 -7.38 6.75
CA VAL A 105 9.28 -8.24 6.56
C VAL A 105 10.58 -7.43 6.51
N GLY A 106 10.51 -6.12 6.77
CA GLY A 106 11.66 -5.24 6.82
C GLY A 106 12.66 -5.64 7.91
N ASP A 107 13.94 -5.51 7.62
CA ASP A 107 15.04 -5.69 8.56
C ASP A 107 15.56 -4.34 9.10
N LYS A 108 16.68 -4.36 9.81
CA LYS A 108 17.39 -3.16 10.31
C LYS A 108 18.79 -3.04 9.70
N ALA A 109 18.89 -3.28 8.40
CA ALA A 109 20.17 -3.35 7.70
C ALA A 109 20.89 -1.99 7.56
N ALA A 110 20.22 -0.87 7.80
CA ALA A 110 20.78 0.49 7.71
C ALA A 110 21.54 0.74 6.39
N GLY A 111 20.94 0.32 5.27
CA GLY A 111 21.51 0.49 3.94
C GLY A 111 22.37 -0.67 3.42
N GLU A 112 22.61 -1.70 4.22
CA GLU A 112 23.32 -2.90 3.78
C GLU A 112 22.40 -3.87 3.03
N TYR A 113 22.95 -4.62 2.09
CA TYR A 113 22.23 -5.65 1.34
C TYR A 113 21.91 -6.88 2.20
N ALA A 114 20.68 -7.42 2.03
CA ALA A 114 20.33 -8.74 2.53
C ALA A 114 19.70 -9.61 1.42
N SER A 115 20.10 -10.87 1.36
CA SER A 115 19.66 -11.80 0.32
C SER A 115 18.29 -12.45 0.60
N LYS A 116 17.75 -12.30 1.83
CA LYS A 116 16.50 -12.95 2.25
C LYS A 116 15.33 -12.45 1.42
N VAL A 117 14.57 -13.39 0.85
CA VAL A 117 13.34 -13.15 0.08
C VAL A 117 12.18 -13.83 0.78
N TYR A 118 11.07 -13.13 0.93
CA TYR A 118 9.88 -13.63 1.63
C TYR A 118 8.79 -14.05 0.65
N HIS A 119 8.09 -15.10 1.02
CA HIS A 119 6.92 -15.63 0.33
C HIS A 119 5.70 -15.56 1.26
N GLU A 120 4.48 -15.73 0.70
CA GLU A 120 3.23 -15.49 1.44
C GLU A 120 2.89 -16.56 2.50
N GLU A 121 3.73 -17.56 2.72
CA GLU A 121 3.37 -18.71 3.54
C GLU A 121 3.75 -18.53 5.02
N ILE A 122 4.89 -17.91 5.31
CA ILE A 122 5.37 -17.71 6.69
C ILE A 122 5.99 -16.32 6.82
N ILE A 123 5.44 -15.50 7.71
CA ILE A 123 6.00 -14.21 8.07
C ILE A 123 6.41 -14.24 9.54
N GLU A 124 7.71 -14.12 9.77
CA GLU A 124 8.31 -13.91 11.09
C GLU A 124 8.78 -12.45 11.17
N PRO A 125 7.98 -11.57 11.78
CA PRO A 125 8.30 -10.15 11.83
C PRO A 125 9.31 -9.84 12.93
N LEU A 126 10.02 -8.71 12.78
CA LEU A 126 10.69 -8.08 13.92
C LEU A 126 9.67 -7.62 14.97
N PRO A 127 10.08 -7.46 16.25
CA PRO A 127 9.18 -7.02 17.33
C PRO A 127 8.38 -5.76 16.98
N GLU A 128 8.99 -4.80 16.29
CA GLU A 128 8.37 -3.53 15.90
C GLU A 128 7.23 -3.71 14.86
N LYS A 129 7.22 -4.82 14.14
CA LYS A 129 6.20 -5.14 13.13
C LYS A 129 5.17 -6.16 13.60
N LEU A 130 5.34 -6.70 14.81
CA LEU A 130 4.46 -7.73 15.35
C LEU A 130 3.01 -7.28 15.44
N ALA A 131 2.75 -6.04 15.80
CA ALA A 131 1.39 -5.49 15.89
C ALA A 131 0.67 -5.57 14.54
N ARG A 132 1.29 -5.07 13.47
CA ARG A 132 0.70 -5.11 12.12
C ARG A 132 0.49 -6.54 11.63
N VAL A 133 1.47 -7.43 11.81
CA VAL A 133 1.32 -8.85 11.44
C VAL A 133 0.21 -9.53 12.25
N THR A 134 0.00 -9.13 13.52
CA THR A 134 -1.11 -9.64 14.33
C THR A 134 -2.46 -9.18 13.76
N ILE A 135 -2.56 -7.94 13.28
CA ILE A 135 -3.76 -7.45 12.57
C ILE A 135 -4.00 -8.26 11.31
N ASP A 136 -2.98 -8.46 10.47
CA ASP A 136 -3.08 -9.29 9.27
C ASP A 136 -3.59 -10.71 9.59
N ARG A 137 -3.01 -11.34 10.61
CA ARG A 137 -3.45 -12.67 11.08
C ARG A 137 -4.90 -12.67 11.57
N THR A 138 -5.32 -11.61 12.27
CA THR A 138 -6.71 -11.44 12.73
C THR A 138 -7.68 -11.35 11.54
N VAL A 139 -7.31 -10.61 10.50
CA VAL A 139 -8.08 -10.52 9.25
C VAL A 139 -8.17 -11.89 8.57
N LEU A 140 -7.06 -12.60 8.44
CA LEU A 140 -7.05 -13.94 7.82
C LEU A 140 -7.90 -14.94 8.59
N ALA A 141 -7.81 -14.93 9.94
CA ALA A 141 -8.59 -15.81 10.81
C ALA A 141 -10.09 -15.50 10.78
N ALA A 142 -10.51 -14.30 10.36
CA ALA A 142 -11.93 -13.94 10.22
C ALA A 142 -12.65 -14.78 9.15
N ALA A 143 -11.94 -15.49 8.29
CA ALA A 143 -12.48 -16.51 7.40
C ALA A 143 -13.25 -17.59 8.18
N ASN A 144 -12.75 -17.99 9.37
CA ASN A 144 -13.41 -18.96 10.26
C ASN A 144 -14.67 -18.41 10.93
N ARG A 145 -14.91 -17.10 10.83
CA ARG A 145 -16.09 -16.40 11.35
C ARG A 145 -17.10 -16.07 10.23
N GLY A 146 -17.00 -16.75 9.09
CA GLY A 146 -17.93 -16.58 7.98
C GLY A 146 -17.78 -15.26 7.23
N ILE A 147 -16.57 -14.70 7.18
CA ILE A 147 -16.22 -13.52 6.39
C ILE A 147 -15.30 -13.95 5.25
N ARG A 148 -15.54 -13.52 4.03
CA ARG A 148 -14.58 -13.70 2.95
C ARG A 148 -13.50 -12.64 3.08
N SER A 149 -12.62 -12.82 4.09
CA SER A 149 -11.55 -11.90 4.43
C SER A 149 -10.27 -12.21 3.68
N MET A 150 -9.49 -11.17 3.35
CA MET A 150 -8.18 -11.28 2.72
C MET A 150 -7.31 -10.08 3.02
N VAL A 151 -6.00 -10.26 2.88
CA VAL A 151 -4.97 -9.22 3.04
C VAL A 151 -4.24 -9.03 1.72
N ILE A 152 -4.12 -7.79 1.26
CA ILE A 152 -3.21 -7.38 0.19
C ILE A 152 -2.08 -6.59 0.84
N CYS A 153 -0.85 -7.04 0.63
CA CYS A 153 0.35 -6.49 1.24
C CYS A 153 1.27 -5.95 0.13
N PRO A 154 1.08 -4.69 -0.29
CA PRO A 154 1.91 -4.08 -1.32
C PRO A 154 3.34 -3.83 -0.82
N SER A 155 4.29 -3.92 -1.75
CA SER A 155 5.66 -3.45 -1.60
C SER A 155 5.76 -1.94 -1.80
N LEU A 156 6.93 -1.38 -2.13
CA LEU A 156 7.05 0.03 -2.49
C LEU A 156 6.13 0.35 -3.68
N ILE A 157 5.16 1.24 -3.48
CA ILE A 157 4.18 1.59 -4.51
C ILE A 157 4.60 2.88 -5.18
N TYR A 158 4.49 2.92 -6.52
CA TYR A 158 4.85 4.08 -7.33
C TYR A 158 3.88 4.29 -8.49
N GLY A 159 4.06 5.39 -9.22
CA GLY A 159 3.18 5.82 -10.31
C GLY A 159 2.12 6.82 -9.87
N THR A 160 1.37 7.38 -10.82
CA THR A 160 0.30 8.35 -10.54
C THR A 160 -1.00 7.66 -10.13
N GLY A 161 -1.49 7.95 -8.94
CA GLY A 161 -2.78 7.46 -8.44
C GLY A 161 -3.97 8.06 -9.20
N TYR A 162 -5.10 7.38 -9.11
CA TYR A 162 -6.32 7.75 -9.84
C TYR A 162 -7.29 8.62 -9.02
N GLY A 163 -7.18 8.55 -7.69
CA GLY A 163 -8.08 9.23 -6.77
C GLY A 163 -7.77 10.72 -6.56
N ILE A 164 -8.17 11.22 -5.39
CA ILE A 164 -7.95 12.62 -4.99
C ILE A 164 -6.46 12.86 -4.73
N HIS A 165 -5.81 12.02 -3.94
CA HIS A 165 -4.35 12.04 -3.76
C HIS A 165 -3.70 11.14 -4.82
N LYS A 166 -2.82 11.74 -5.62
CA LYS A 166 -2.19 11.10 -6.79
C LYS A 166 -0.77 10.66 -6.54
N ASP A 167 -0.12 11.21 -5.54
CA ASP A 167 1.28 10.94 -5.27
C ASP A 167 1.43 9.80 -4.24
N SER A 168 2.37 8.88 -4.52
CA SER A 168 2.87 7.92 -3.53
C SER A 168 3.67 8.64 -2.44
N ILE A 169 4.24 7.91 -1.48
CA ILE A 169 5.02 8.53 -0.40
C ILE A 169 6.52 8.42 -0.66
N GLN A 170 7.03 7.21 -0.85
CA GLN A 170 8.47 6.93 -0.79
C GLN A 170 9.27 7.60 -1.92
N VAL A 171 8.83 7.46 -3.16
CA VAL A 171 9.55 8.06 -4.31
C VAL A 171 9.53 9.59 -4.27
N PRO A 172 8.38 10.27 -4.04
CA PRO A 172 8.35 11.71 -3.87
C PRO A 172 9.26 12.23 -2.75
N TRP A 173 9.31 11.56 -1.60
CA TRP A 173 10.19 11.97 -0.50
C TRP A 173 11.68 11.88 -0.87
N LEU A 174 12.09 10.84 -1.60
CA LEU A 174 13.47 10.73 -2.11
C LEU A 174 13.78 11.83 -3.13
N ILE A 175 12.84 12.14 -4.02
CA ILE A 175 12.98 13.22 -5.00
C ILE A 175 13.06 14.58 -4.31
N GLU A 176 12.19 14.87 -3.35
CA GLU A 176 12.18 16.13 -2.60
C GLU A 176 13.52 16.36 -1.90
N LEU A 177 14.03 15.33 -1.22
CA LEU A 177 15.33 15.43 -0.56
C LEU A 177 16.46 15.62 -1.57
N ALA A 178 16.44 14.92 -2.70
CA ALA A 178 17.44 15.05 -3.75
C ALA A 178 17.49 16.48 -4.32
N LEU A 179 16.33 17.06 -4.60
CA LEU A 179 16.23 18.44 -5.08
C LEU A 179 16.72 19.47 -4.03
N LYS A 180 16.43 19.22 -2.76
CA LYS A 180 16.84 20.06 -1.64
C LYS A 180 18.38 20.04 -1.45
N ARG A 181 19.02 18.87 -1.64
CA ARG A 181 20.46 18.67 -1.43
C ARG A 181 21.31 18.85 -2.70
N GLY A 182 20.69 18.79 -3.87
CA GLY A 182 21.40 18.80 -5.16
C GLY A 182 21.99 17.44 -5.56
N ALA A 183 21.67 16.39 -4.81
CA ALA A 183 22.02 14.99 -5.10
C ALA A 183 21.06 14.03 -4.38
N ALA A 184 20.73 12.92 -4.99
CA ALA A 184 19.93 11.89 -4.34
C ALA A 184 20.71 11.23 -3.20
N CYS A 185 20.02 10.96 -2.09
CA CYS A 185 20.60 10.44 -0.87
C CYS A 185 20.14 9.00 -0.58
N HIS A 186 20.99 8.24 0.08
CA HIS A 186 20.69 6.92 0.61
C HIS A 186 21.35 6.69 1.97
N ILE A 187 20.75 5.84 2.80
CA ILE A 187 21.29 5.48 4.10
C ILE A 187 22.45 4.49 3.91
N GLY A 188 23.57 4.70 4.60
CA GLY A 188 24.72 3.82 4.53
C GLY A 188 25.17 3.59 3.08
N LYS A 189 25.36 2.34 2.65
CA LYS A 189 25.74 2.02 1.26
C LYS A 189 24.59 2.16 0.25
N GLY A 190 23.35 2.19 0.72
CA GLY A 190 22.17 2.20 -0.15
C GLY A 190 21.95 0.89 -0.93
N GLU A 191 22.62 -0.20 -0.51
CA GLU A 191 22.55 -1.51 -1.16
C GLU A 191 21.32 -2.33 -0.72
N ASN A 192 20.59 -1.84 0.28
CA ASN A 192 19.34 -2.44 0.72
C ASN A 192 18.28 -2.40 -0.40
N VAL A 193 17.58 -3.53 -0.56
CA VAL A 193 16.68 -3.78 -1.71
C VAL A 193 15.23 -3.83 -1.27
N TRP A 194 14.38 -3.13 -2.02
CA TRP A 194 12.93 -3.20 -1.90
C TRP A 194 12.29 -3.76 -3.17
N SER A 195 11.38 -4.73 -3.00
CA SER A 195 10.41 -5.04 -4.03
C SER A 195 9.49 -3.83 -4.24
N ASN A 196 8.98 -3.69 -5.45
CA ASN A 196 8.15 -2.54 -5.82
C ASN A 196 6.97 -2.96 -6.70
N VAL A 197 5.94 -2.11 -6.80
CA VAL A 197 4.74 -2.37 -7.60
C VAL A 197 4.17 -1.06 -8.13
N HIS A 198 3.84 -1.02 -9.43
CA HIS A 198 3.13 0.10 -10.02
C HIS A 198 1.69 0.15 -9.50
N ILE A 199 1.14 1.36 -9.31
CA ILE A 199 -0.23 1.53 -8.78
C ILE A 199 -1.29 0.84 -9.67
N ASP A 200 -1.10 0.81 -10.98
CA ASP A 200 -2.00 0.15 -11.92
C ASP A 200 -2.11 -1.35 -11.64
N ASP A 201 -0.96 -1.99 -11.48
CA ASP A 201 -0.88 -3.42 -11.18
C ASP A 201 -1.47 -3.74 -9.81
N LEU A 202 -1.20 -2.87 -8.82
CA LEU A 202 -1.77 -3.03 -7.50
C LEU A 202 -3.30 -2.97 -7.53
N VAL A 203 -3.87 -1.99 -8.21
CA VAL A 203 -5.32 -1.84 -8.31
C VAL A 203 -5.95 -3.02 -9.06
N GLU A 204 -5.30 -3.53 -10.10
CA GLU A 204 -5.73 -4.77 -10.79
C GLU A 204 -5.76 -5.95 -9.82
N LEU A 205 -4.76 -6.08 -8.94
CA LEU A 205 -4.75 -7.14 -7.93
C LEU A 205 -5.96 -7.04 -6.98
N TYR A 206 -6.36 -5.83 -6.56
CA TYR A 206 -7.57 -5.67 -5.75
C TYR A 206 -8.82 -6.15 -6.48
N LEU A 207 -9.00 -5.81 -7.75
CA LEU A 207 -10.13 -6.27 -8.56
C LEU A 207 -10.17 -7.79 -8.67
N LEU A 208 -9.04 -8.41 -9.02
CA LEU A 208 -8.91 -9.87 -9.12
C LEU A 208 -9.14 -10.57 -7.78
N ALA A 209 -8.62 -10.03 -6.68
CA ALA A 209 -8.81 -10.59 -5.35
C ALA A 209 -10.29 -10.51 -4.92
N ILE A 210 -10.95 -9.39 -5.14
CA ILE A 210 -12.39 -9.23 -4.89
C ILE A 210 -13.21 -10.22 -5.71
N GLU A 211 -12.81 -10.49 -6.95
CA GLU A 211 -13.51 -11.41 -7.83
C GLU A 211 -13.29 -12.87 -7.45
N ARG A 212 -12.03 -13.28 -7.20
CA ARG A 212 -11.60 -14.70 -7.25
C ARG A 212 -10.97 -15.23 -5.98
N ALA A 213 -10.43 -14.38 -5.07
CA ALA A 213 -9.66 -14.88 -3.95
C ALA A 213 -10.54 -15.66 -2.97
N PRO A 214 -10.11 -16.84 -2.50
CA PRO A 214 -10.78 -17.54 -1.40
C PRO A 214 -10.61 -16.77 -0.07
N ALA A 215 -11.51 -17.05 0.89
CA ALA A 215 -11.39 -16.51 2.24
C ALA A 215 -10.06 -16.92 2.90
N GLY A 216 -9.51 -16.05 3.72
CA GLY A 216 -8.25 -16.28 4.43
C GLY A 216 -7.00 -16.14 3.54
N SER A 217 -7.11 -15.48 2.38
CA SER A 217 -5.97 -15.29 1.47
C SER A 217 -5.10 -14.11 1.88
N PHE A 218 -3.79 -14.31 1.76
CA PHE A 218 -2.77 -13.25 1.87
C PHE A 218 -2.00 -13.18 0.56
N PHE A 219 -1.81 -11.96 0.03
CA PHE A 219 -1.08 -11.73 -1.20
C PHE A 219 -0.07 -10.60 -1.04
N PHE A 220 1.20 -10.87 -1.32
CA PHE A 220 2.13 -9.80 -1.64
C PHE A 220 1.82 -9.22 -3.02
N ALA A 221 2.03 -7.91 -3.19
CA ALA A 221 1.99 -7.24 -4.48
C ALA A 221 3.38 -6.70 -4.82
N GLU A 222 4.03 -7.31 -5.82
CA GLU A 222 5.33 -6.86 -6.33
C GLU A 222 5.48 -7.16 -7.82
N ASN A 223 6.23 -6.30 -8.53
CA ASN A 223 6.63 -6.49 -9.92
C ASN A 223 8.01 -5.89 -10.18
N GLY A 224 9.01 -6.42 -9.51
CA GLY A 224 10.38 -5.97 -9.59
C GLY A 224 10.98 -5.60 -8.23
N GLU A 225 12.26 -5.31 -8.23
CA GLU A 225 13.00 -4.86 -7.06
C GLU A 225 14.12 -3.90 -7.49
N ALA A 226 14.49 -2.98 -6.62
CA ALA A 226 15.62 -2.08 -6.80
C ALA A 226 16.26 -1.77 -5.44
N SER A 227 17.56 -1.51 -5.43
CA SER A 227 18.22 -0.94 -4.27
C SER A 227 17.90 0.55 -4.14
N ILE A 228 17.95 1.09 -2.93
CA ILE A 228 17.69 2.51 -2.72
C ILE A 228 18.72 3.39 -3.45
N LYS A 229 19.94 2.90 -3.60
CA LYS A 229 20.98 3.58 -4.39
C LYS A 229 20.62 3.63 -5.88
N GLU A 230 20.14 2.53 -6.49
CA GLU A 230 19.69 2.54 -7.89
C GLU A 230 18.52 3.51 -8.10
N VAL A 231 17.58 3.58 -7.14
CA VAL A 231 16.51 4.58 -7.14
C VAL A 231 17.10 6.00 -7.10
N GLY A 232 18.08 6.26 -6.23
CA GLY A 232 18.77 7.54 -6.16
C GLY A 232 19.50 7.90 -7.45
N GLU A 233 20.18 6.94 -8.08
CA GLU A 233 20.85 7.14 -9.36
C GLU A 233 19.86 7.49 -10.48
N ALA A 234 18.69 6.83 -10.51
CA ALA A 234 17.61 7.17 -11.45
C ALA A 234 17.05 8.58 -11.21
N ILE A 235 16.87 8.98 -9.94
CA ILE A 235 16.47 10.34 -9.58
C ILE A 235 17.52 11.36 -10.07
N ASN A 236 18.80 11.10 -9.83
CA ASN A 236 19.87 12.00 -10.30
C ASN A 236 19.85 12.17 -11.83
N ARG A 237 19.62 11.08 -12.59
CA ARG A 237 19.49 11.16 -14.05
C ARG A 237 18.24 11.94 -14.48
N ALA A 238 17.11 11.69 -13.85
CA ALA A 238 15.84 12.35 -14.17
C ALA A 238 15.87 13.86 -13.95
N PHE A 239 16.56 14.31 -12.89
CA PHE A 239 16.59 15.72 -12.47
C PHE A 239 17.95 16.41 -12.72
N GLU A 240 18.86 15.76 -13.45
CA GLU A 240 20.18 16.31 -13.84
C GLU A 240 21.05 16.75 -12.64
N LEU A 241 20.96 16.00 -11.52
CA LEU A 241 21.69 16.32 -10.27
C LEU A 241 23.14 15.81 -10.24
N GLY A 242 23.63 15.30 -11.37
CA GLY A 242 25.00 14.76 -11.46
C GLY A 242 25.06 13.24 -11.24
N PRO A 243 26.24 12.63 -11.40
CA PRO A 243 26.35 11.17 -11.47
C PRO A 243 26.47 10.48 -10.11
N LYS A 244 26.67 11.21 -9.02
CA LYS A 244 26.94 10.63 -7.70
C LYS A 244 25.78 10.84 -6.76
N THR A 245 25.40 9.77 -6.07
CA THR A 245 24.51 9.84 -4.90
C THR A 245 25.30 10.16 -3.64
N GLU A 246 24.63 10.68 -2.62
CA GLU A 246 25.22 11.01 -1.33
C GLU A 246 24.79 9.99 -0.27
N MET A 247 25.77 9.57 0.53
CA MET A 247 25.51 8.74 1.71
C MET A 247 25.09 9.64 2.88
N MET A 248 24.02 9.27 3.55
CA MET A 248 23.61 9.83 4.82
C MET A 248 23.68 8.76 5.92
N ASN A 249 23.98 9.16 7.15
CA ASN A 249 23.91 8.25 8.28
C ASN A 249 22.46 8.07 8.76
N LEU A 250 22.23 7.10 9.64
CA LEU A 250 20.91 6.77 10.11
C LEU A 250 20.26 7.90 10.93
N ASP A 251 21.04 8.62 11.73
CA ASP A 251 20.54 9.73 12.55
C ASP A 251 20.07 10.91 11.68
N GLU A 252 20.79 11.21 10.60
CA GLU A 252 20.36 12.18 9.58
C GLU A 252 19.03 11.76 8.94
N ALA A 253 18.88 10.47 8.61
CA ALA A 253 17.67 9.92 8.02
C ALA A 253 16.48 9.96 9.01
N ILE A 254 16.73 9.69 10.30
CA ILE A 254 15.72 9.81 11.35
C ILE A 254 15.25 11.27 11.49
N ASN A 255 16.17 12.22 11.44
CA ASN A 255 15.81 13.63 11.50
C ASN A 255 15.03 14.11 10.28
N GLU A 256 15.29 13.57 9.09
CA GLU A 256 14.61 13.95 7.84
C GLU A 256 13.21 13.30 7.72
N TRP A 257 13.10 11.98 7.99
CA TRP A 257 11.90 11.19 7.68
C TRP A 257 11.22 10.55 8.89
N GLY A 258 11.81 10.69 10.08
CA GLY A 258 11.36 10.00 11.28
C GLY A 258 11.88 8.56 11.39
N PRO A 259 11.84 7.97 12.60
CA PRO A 259 12.46 6.67 12.87
C PRO A 259 11.82 5.51 12.09
N GLU A 260 10.51 5.52 11.89
CA GLU A 260 9.80 4.45 11.16
C GLU A 260 10.24 4.40 9.69
N ALA A 261 10.28 5.54 9.01
CA ALA A 261 10.68 5.60 7.62
C ALA A 261 12.18 5.34 7.44
N ALA A 262 13.02 5.88 8.31
CA ALA A 262 14.48 5.68 8.26
C ALA A 262 14.84 4.20 8.45
N HIS A 263 14.27 3.53 9.47
CA HIS A 263 14.60 2.13 9.75
C HIS A 263 13.91 1.15 8.79
N PHE A 264 12.60 1.34 8.48
CA PHE A 264 11.76 0.31 7.86
C PHE A 264 11.24 0.65 6.47
N ALA A 265 11.58 1.82 5.92
CA ALA A 265 11.32 2.14 4.52
C ALA A 265 12.63 2.33 3.74
N PHE A 266 13.52 3.23 4.18
CA PHE A 266 14.70 3.61 3.40
C PHE A 266 15.99 2.89 3.82
N GLY A 267 16.08 2.39 5.05
CA GLY A 267 17.28 1.68 5.55
C GLY A 267 17.15 0.16 5.59
N SER A 268 15.97 -0.42 5.33
CA SER A 268 15.72 -1.86 5.40
C SER A 268 15.74 -2.53 4.04
N ASN A 269 15.88 -3.86 4.03
CA ASN A 269 15.46 -4.68 2.90
C ASN A 269 14.01 -5.12 3.10
N SER A 270 13.25 -5.17 2.02
CA SER A 270 11.90 -5.74 1.98
C SER A 270 11.70 -6.43 0.64
N ARG A 271 12.23 -7.65 0.54
CA ARG A 271 12.21 -8.45 -0.69
C ARG A 271 11.12 -9.51 -0.59
N VAL A 272 10.07 -9.35 -1.38
CA VAL A 272 8.90 -10.23 -1.38
C VAL A 272 8.63 -10.81 -2.75
N ARG A 273 7.82 -11.88 -2.84
CA ARG A 273 7.37 -12.47 -4.10
C ARG A 273 5.86 -12.68 -4.10
N SER A 274 5.22 -12.24 -5.17
CA SER A 274 3.78 -12.34 -5.41
C SER A 274 3.37 -13.66 -6.10
N THR A 275 4.06 -14.74 -5.76
CA THR A 275 3.85 -16.04 -6.40
C THR A 275 2.41 -16.52 -6.29
N LYS A 276 1.79 -16.30 -5.13
CA LYS A 276 0.42 -16.72 -4.85
C LYS A 276 -0.60 -15.91 -5.66
N ALA A 277 -0.43 -14.59 -5.73
CA ALA A 277 -1.29 -13.73 -6.54
C ALA A 277 -1.25 -14.13 -8.03
N ARG A 278 -0.06 -14.38 -8.57
CA ARG A 278 0.12 -14.80 -9.96
C ARG A 278 -0.53 -16.16 -10.23
N LYS A 279 -0.29 -17.16 -9.37
CA LYS A 279 -0.80 -18.53 -9.57
C LYS A 279 -2.30 -18.66 -9.32
N MET A 280 -2.83 -18.05 -8.28
CA MET A 280 -4.22 -18.24 -7.86
C MET A 280 -5.20 -17.31 -8.58
N LEU A 281 -4.78 -16.08 -8.84
CA LEU A 281 -5.66 -15.06 -9.41
C LEU A 281 -5.41 -14.81 -10.91
N GLY A 282 -4.30 -15.31 -11.46
CA GLY A 282 -3.85 -14.99 -12.80
C GLY A 282 -3.34 -13.54 -12.91
N TRP A 283 -2.93 -12.94 -11.78
CA TRP A 283 -2.40 -11.59 -11.77
C TRP A 283 -1.11 -11.50 -12.58
N ASN A 284 -1.10 -10.61 -13.57
CA ASN A 284 0.01 -10.44 -14.51
C ASN A 284 0.37 -8.94 -14.61
N PRO A 285 1.15 -8.43 -13.66
CA PRO A 285 1.53 -7.02 -13.62
C PRO A 285 2.33 -6.62 -14.87
N LYS A 286 2.05 -5.42 -15.40
CA LYS A 286 2.62 -4.89 -16.64
C LYS A 286 2.99 -3.42 -16.52
N GLY A 287 2.86 -2.81 -15.33
CA GLY A 287 3.22 -1.41 -15.10
C GLY A 287 4.68 -1.15 -15.47
N THR A 288 4.97 0.05 -15.91
CA THR A 288 6.33 0.53 -16.21
C THR A 288 7.24 0.25 -15.01
N ALA A 289 8.46 -0.21 -15.24
CA ALA A 289 9.40 -0.50 -14.17
C ALA A 289 9.75 0.78 -13.37
N LEU A 290 10.02 0.63 -12.05
CA LEU A 290 10.23 1.77 -11.14
C LEU A 290 11.28 2.77 -11.64
N LEU A 291 12.45 2.29 -12.05
CA LEU A 291 13.53 3.18 -12.50
C LEU A 291 13.15 3.92 -13.79
N GLU A 292 12.50 3.23 -14.71
CA GLU A 292 11.98 3.83 -15.96
C GLU A 292 10.89 4.87 -15.67
N GLU A 293 9.98 4.57 -14.71
CA GLU A 293 8.92 5.50 -14.30
C GLU A 293 9.50 6.78 -13.67
N ILE A 294 10.62 6.67 -12.93
CA ILE A 294 11.33 7.81 -12.38
C ILE A 294 11.99 8.64 -13.48
N GLU A 295 12.67 7.98 -14.43
CA GLU A 295 13.49 8.66 -15.44
C GLU A 295 12.66 9.27 -16.57
N ASN A 296 11.59 8.59 -16.99
CA ASN A 296 10.85 8.93 -18.20
C ASN A 296 9.32 9.01 -18.00
N GLY A 297 8.83 8.67 -16.80
CA GLY A 297 7.40 8.59 -16.51
C GLY A 297 6.87 9.79 -15.71
N CYS A 298 5.96 9.52 -14.78
CA CYS A 298 5.15 10.54 -14.09
C CYS A 298 5.94 11.44 -13.13
N TYR A 299 7.14 11.05 -12.72
CA TYR A 299 7.96 11.83 -11.78
C TYR A 299 8.80 12.90 -12.47
N LYS A 300 9.04 12.77 -13.77
CA LYS A 300 9.72 13.78 -14.57
C LYS A 300 8.73 14.88 -14.96
N LYS A 301 8.78 15.99 -14.27
CA LYS A 301 7.92 17.16 -14.55
C LYS A 301 8.69 18.22 -15.30
#